data_6fcbac0aeb12177ef62f12d389f78cf1
#
_entry.id   6fcbac0aeb12177ef62f12d389f78cf1
#
_cell.length_a   1.000
_cell.length_b   1.000
_cell.length_c   1.000
_cell.angle_alpha   90.00
_cell.angle_beta   90.00
_cell.angle_gamma   90.00
#
_symmetry.space_group_name_H-M   'P 1'
#
loop_
_entity.id
_entity.type
_entity.pdbx_description
1 polymer ?
#
loop_
_entity_poly.entity_id
_entity_poly.type
_entity_poly.pdbx_seq_one_letter_code
_entity_poly.pdbx_strand_id
1 'polypeptide(L)'
;MTGNQASPAQAGLPAPPAATAHPHDPVGHHAIRRAADLPRAAVRKKTALCAPLLLGGAVTAVLAMALPATASPITGRDAASTGSISAILKHGDIVTGVRGTTNGKVILTGSQANGDGTQNTKPFLYQGPLTGAARRVPALTPPFPGFETGTFYGPDTSTYNPDTIPAGQVRAVGSYRISNDNVLNHGMIYLGPVSGRGGSWTPIDVPADGSNTAGGVRACPPDQPGCFVMDTIAHSTMGDLVVGNYDLNLGNGVSGNAFIYNMTTQQWTLLQLGGSLASGTTLYGIWQDGGPGSPTYTLAGGSLAHGSSPHGNMRAFLMNYNEQTGAFGRPRFYNYGNTPQLNTHFDGITAVPGGFNLATISSAQASSMAFIPATPGDQPFFGRATWYPIDVAATRLCSPDGCSMVTANTVFQNRVMGLYVYDSTPGTYLATVQTP
;
A
#
# COMPACT_ATOMS: atom_id res chain seq x y z
N MET A 1 -32.20 -59.33 -6.57
CA MET A 1 -33.45 -58.52 -6.50
C MET A 1 -33.08 -57.12 -6.94
N THR A 2 -33.44 -56.84 -8.17
CA THR A 2 -33.14 -55.63 -8.92
C THR A 2 -34.28 -54.63 -8.69
N GLY A 3 -33.94 -53.42 -8.23
CA GLY A 3 -34.89 -52.31 -8.08
C GLY A 3 -34.44 -51.13 -8.94
N ASN A 4 -35.06 -51.00 -10.11
CA ASN A 4 -35.03 -49.82 -10.97
C ASN A 4 -35.78 -48.65 -10.29
N GLN A 5 -35.12 -47.49 -10.18
CA GLN A 5 -35.80 -46.22 -9.94
C GLN A 5 -35.60 -45.27 -11.14
N ALA A 6 -36.73 -44.83 -11.65
CA ALA A 6 -36.87 -43.96 -12.81
C ALA A 6 -36.57 -42.48 -12.45
N SER A 7 -35.95 -41.80 -13.39
CA SER A 7 -35.66 -40.34 -13.36
C SER A 7 -36.90 -39.53 -13.72
N PRO A 8 -37.20 -38.40 -13.06
CA PRO A 8 -38.29 -37.52 -13.50
C PRO A 8 -37.83 -36.54 -14.58
N ALA A 9 -38.74 -36.24 -15.51
CA ALA A 9 -38.61 -35.40 -16.68
C ALA A 9 -38.34 -33.92 -16.34
N GLN A 10 -37.46 -33.28 -17.11
CA GLN A 10 -37.27 -31.84 -17.14
C GLN A 10 -38.43 -31.12 -17.81
N ALA A 11 -39.07 -30.18 -17.07
CA ALA A 11 -40.01 -29.23 -17.64
C ALA A 11 -39.28 -28.05 -18.29
N GLY A 12 -39.64 -27.75 -19.55
CA GLY A 12 -39.05 -26.67 -20.32
C GLY A 12 -39.45 -25.29 -19.84
N LEU A 13 -38.49 -24.36 -19.87
CA LEU A 13 -38.69 -22.93 -19.63
C LEU A 13 -39.10 -22.22 -20.94
N PRO A 14 -39.99 -21.22 -20.89
CA PRO A 14 -40.41 -20.48 -22.07
C PRO A 14 -39.35 -19.46 -22.54
N ALA A 15 -39.32 -19.23 -23.85
CA ALA A 15 -38.41 -18.29 -24.53
C ALA A 15 -38.74 -16.82 -24.23
N PRO A 16 -37.74 -15.91 -24.21
CA PRO A 16 -37.97 -14.50 -24.00
C PRO A 16 -38.54 -13.80 -25.26
N PRO A 17 -39.29 -12.68 -25.09
CA PRO A 17 -39.87 -11.96 -26.20
C PRO A 17 -38.84 -11.13 -26.99
N ALA A 18 -39.11 -10.94 -28.29
CA ALA A 18 -38.32 -10.25 -29.25
C ALA A 18 -38.25 -8.72 -28.97
N ALA A 19 -37.04 -8.15 -29.07
CA ALA A 19 -36.80 -6.73 -28.97
C ALA A 19 -37.26 -5.97 -30.22
N THR A 20 -38.11 -4.95 -30.03
CA THR A 20 -38.53 -4.00 -31.06
C THR A 20 -37.47 -2.94 -31.30
N ALA A 21 -37.09 -2.76 -32.55
CA ALA A 21 -36.18 -1.70 -33.03
C ALA A 21 -36.88 -0.33 -33.04
N HIS A 22 -36.23 0.67 -32.50
CA HIS A 22 -36.59 2.10 -32.66
C HIS A 22 -35.68 2.77 -33.68
N PRO A 23 -36.23 3.74 -34.48
CA PRO A 23 -35.50 4.34 -35.59
C PRO A 23 -34.53 5.45 -35.16
N HIS A 24 -33.46 5.61 -35.95
CA HIS A 24 -32.44 6.65 -35.83
C HIS A 24 -32.99 8.02 -36.29
N ASP A 25 -32.79 9.04 -35.46
CA ASP A 25 -32.85 10.45 -35.86
C ASP A 25 -31.43 11.03 -36.02
N PRO A 26 -31.15 11.81 -37.07
CA PRO A 26 -29.84 12.44 -37.28
C PRO A 26 -29.85 13.89 -36.75
N VAL A 27 -28.91 14.23 -35.86
CA VAL A 27 -28.67 15.62 -35.41
C VAL A 27 -27.22 15.97 -35.71
N GLY A 28 -26.98 16.87 -36.63
CA GLY A 28 -26.87 18.29 -36.48
C GLY A 28 -25.41 18.73 -36.27
N HIS A 29 -24.67 19.03 -37.41
CA HIS A 29 -23.35 19.67 -37.40
C HIS A 29 -23.42 21.07 -36.77
N HIS A 30 -22.65 21.34 -35.70
CA HIS A 30 -22.35 22.71 -35.30
C HIS A 30 -20.88 23.07 -35.56
N ALA A 31 -20.74 24.14 -36.36
CA ALA A 31 -19.49 24.73 -36.77
C ALA A 31 -18.73 25.37 -35.61
N ILE A 32 -17.43 25.03 -35.51
CA ILE A 32 -16.48 25.70 -34.60
C ILE A 32 -15.96 26.97 -35.31
N ARG A 33 -16.30 28.13 -34.74
CA ARG A 33 -15.73 29.44 -35.16
C ARG A 33 -14.33 29.58 -34.54
N ARG A 34 -13.36 29.93 -35.40
CA ARG A 34 -12.01 30.39 -35.05
C ARG A 34 -12.11 31.76 -34.34
N ALA A 35 -11.43 31.93 -33.21
CA ALA A 35 -11.10 33.22 -32.63
C ALA A 35 -9.62 33.51 -32.87
N ALA A 36 -9.37 34.67 -33.47
CA ALA A 36 -8.06 35.16 -33.86
C ALA A 36 -7.40 35.98 -32.74
N ASP A 37 -6.10 35.95 -32.74
CA ASP A 37 -5.08 36.95 -32.37
C ASP A 37 -5.30 37.89 -31.16
N LEU A 38 -4.44 37.69 -30.12
CA LEU A 38 -3.98 38.76 -29.23
C LEU A 38 -2.47 38.61 -28.94
N PRO A 39 -1.74 39.73 -28.71
CA PRO A 39 -0.29 39.79 -28.86
C PRO A 39 0.51 39.27 -27.67
N ARG A 40 1.69 38.72 -27.96
CA ARG A 40 2.69 38.23 -27.07
C ARG A 40 3.37 39.36 -26.28
N ALA A 41 3.18 39.45 -24.99
CA ALA A 41 4.09 40.11 -24.06
C ALA A 41 5.06 39.10 -23.45
N ALA A 42 6.35 39.29 -23.73
CA ALA A 42 7.43 38.44 -23.23
C ALA A 42 7.69 38.69 -21.75
N VAL A 43 7.34 37.72 -20.92
CA VAL A 43 7.88 37.62 -19.54
C VAL A 43 8.67 36.30 -19.44
N ARG A 44 9.99 36.43 -19.49
CA ARG A 44 10.91 35.35 -19.16
C ARG A 44 10.82 35.04 -17.67
N LYS A 45 10.00 34.10 -17.28
CA LYS A 45 10.14 33.38 -16.01
C LYS A 45 10.83 32.06 -16.30
N LYS A 46 12.00 31.88 -15.71
CA LYS A 46 12.68 30.58 -15.62
C LYS A 46 11.77 29.66 -14.82
N THR A 47 10.94 28.90 -15.51
CA THR A 47 10.22 27.76 -14.91
C THR A 47 11.20 26.59 -14.95
N ALA A 48 11.80 26.29 -13.81
CA ALA A 48 12.43 25.00 -13.61
C ALA A 48 11.30 23.96 -13.73
N LEU A 49 11.34 23.16 -14.79
CA LEU A 49 10.53 21.94 -14.89
C LEU A 49 11.01 20.98 -13.79
N CYS A 50 10.31 20.97 -12.67
CA CYS A 50 10.36 19.81 -11.78
C CYS A 50 9.69 18.65 -12.53
N ALA A 51 10.48 17.79 -13.14
CA ALA A 51 9.99 16.49 -13.57
C ALA A 51 9.48 15.74 -12.34
N PRO A 52 8.28 15.16 -12.35
CA PRO A 52 7.82 14.34 -11.24
C PRO A 52 8.76 13.15 -11.10
N LEU A 53 9.35 12.99 -9.90
CA LEU A 53 10.02 11.76 -9.51
C LEU A 53 8.98 10.63 -9.55
N LEU A 54 9.00 9.84 -10.60
CA LEU A 54 8.26 8.58 -10.67
C LEU A 54 8.95 7.54 -9.75
N LEU A 55 8.81 7.73 -8.45
CA LEU A 55 9.00 6.66 -7.48
C LEU A 55 7.89 5.64 -7.73
N GLY A 56 8.29 4.41 -8.05
CA GLY A 56 7.41 3.33 -8.53
C GLY A 56 6.00 3.29 -7.95
N GLY A 57 5.02 3.11 -8.79
CA GLY A 57 3.55 3.10 -8.70
C GLY A 57 2.83 3.38 -7.38
N ALA A 58 3.31 2.85 -6.25
CA ALA A 58 2.66 3.03 -4.95
C ALA A 58 2.80 4.45 -4.34
N VAL A 59 3.88 5.17 -4.69
CA VAL A 59 4.08 6.55 -4.22
C VAL A 59 3.23 7.52 -5.04
N THR A 60 2.85 7.16 -6.27
CA THR A 60 2.08 8.05 -7.15
C THR A 60 0.65 8.26 -6.67
N ALA A 61 0.00 7.26 -6.08
CA ALA A 61 -1.34 7.45 -5.50
C ALA A 61 -1.34 8.36 -4.25
N VAL A 62 -0.24 8.38 -3.50
CA VAL A 62 -0.05 9.29 -2.35
C VAL A 62 0.43 10.69 -2.81
N LEU A 63 1.19 10.78 -3.91
CA LEU A 63 1.70 12.06 -4.44
C LEU A 63 0.63 12.97 -5.04
N ALA A 64 -0.52 12.44 -5.48
CA ALA A 64 -1.64 13.26 -5.95
C ALA A 64 -2.30 14.09 -4.83
N MET A 65 -1.92 13.88 -3.57
CA MET A 65 -2.29 14.75 -2.47
C MET A 65 -1.36 15.98 -2.42
N ALA A 66 -1.43 16.88 -3.41
CA ALA A 66 -0.80 18.19 -3.32
C ALA A 66 -1.32 18.92 -2.09
N LEU A 67 -0.48 19.09 -1.09
CA LEU A 67 -0.80 19.77 0.17
C LEU A 67 -1.08 21.26 -0.12
N PRO A 68 -2.23 21.81 0.23
CA PRO A 68 -2.35 23.26 0.36
C PRO A 68 -1.51 23.70 1.58
N ALA A 69 -0.62 24.64 1.37
CA ALA A 69 0.44 25.08 2.30
C ALA A 69 -0.06 25.93 3.47
N THR A 70 -1.24 25.72 4.02
CA THR A 70 -1.69 26.44 5.24
C THR A 70 -2.72 25.60 6.00
N ALA A 71 -2.29 24.59 6.74
CA ALA A 71 -3.12 24.04 7.80
C ALA A 71 -2.76 24.76 9.11
N SER A 72 -3.74 25.45 9.71
CA SER A 72 -3.59 25.99 11.07
C SER A 72 -3.30 24.86 12.06
N PRO A 73 -2.43 25.05 13.06
CA PRO A 73 -2.12 24.02 14.02
C PRO A 73 -3.40 23.58 14.75
N ILE A 74 -3.64 22.27 14.76
CA ILE A 74 -4.76 21.68 15.49
C ILE A 74 -4.49 21.88 16.99
N THR A 75 -5.20 22.81 17.60
CA THR A 75 -5.19 23.01 19.06
C THR A 75 -6.05 21.95 19.73
N GLY A 76 -5.53 20.74 19.81
CA GLY A 76 -6.12 19.62 20.56
C GLY A 76 -5.07 19.00 21.47
N ARG A 77 -5.46 18.63 22.66
CA ARG A 77 -4.67 18.19 23.83
C ARG A 77 -3.78 16.96 23.66
N ASP A 78 -3.23 16.64 22.49
CA ASP A 78 -2.43 15.45 22.22
C ASP A 78 -0.99 15.79 21.77
N ALA A 79 -0.40 16.85 22.34
CA ALA A 79 1.02 17.16 22.15
C ALA A 79 1.88 16.19 22.98
N ALA A 80 1.90 14.91 22.62
CA ALA A 80 2.98 14.02 23.04
C ALA A 80 4.20 14.42 22.24
N SER A 81 5.30 14.74 22.92
CA SER A 81 6.54 15.16 22.29
C SER A 81 7.09 14.01 21.44
N THR A 82 7.37 14.30 20.17
CA THR A 82 8.26 13.45 19.39
C THR A 82 9.59 13.38 20.14
N GLY A 83 10.06 12.18 20.43
CA GLY A 83 11.40 11.97 20.95
C GLY A 83 12.45 12.34 19.90
N SER A 84 13.52 11.59 19.79
CA SER A 84 14.57 11.83 18.80
C SER A 84 14.08 11.54 17.37
N ILE A 85 14.42 12.43 16.43
CA ILE A 85 14.35 12.18 14.99
C ILE A 85 15.75 12.19 14.43
N SER A 86 16.14 11.14 13.69
CA SER A 86 17.47 11.01 13.08
C SER A 86 17.40 10.32 11.74
N ALA A 87 18.37 10.56 10.87
CA ALA A 87 18.54 9.75 9.67
C ALA A 87 19.00 8.33 10.05
N ILE A 88 18.48 7.33 9.35
CA ILE A 88 18.99 5.96 9.35
C ILE A 88 19.37 5.58 7.93
N LEU A 89 20.35 4.74 7.75
CA LEU A 89 20.88 4.37 6.44
C LEU A 89 21.52 5.54 5.66
N LYS A 90 22.12 5.19 4.53
CA LYS A 90 22.79 6.16 3.66
C LYS A 90 21.74 6.98 2.90
N HIS A 91 22.07 8.23 2.59
CA HIS A 91 21.29 9.06 1.65
C HIS A 91 21.05 8.30 0.34
N GLY A 92 19.81 8.27 -0.11
CA GLY A 92 19.38 7.52 -1.29
C GLY A 92 18.73 6.17 -0.99
N ASP A 93 18.86 5.65 0.25
CA ASP A 93 18.18 4.42 0.68
C ASP A 93 16.83 4.77 1.33
N ILE A 94 15.76 4.11 0.89
CA ILE A 94 14.38 4.33 1.38
C ILE A 94 13.90 3.08 2.09
N VAL A 95 13.62 3.17 3.38
CA VAL A 95 12.97 2.10 4.16
C VAL A 95 11.46 2.16 3.96
N THR A 96 10.88 1.02 3.66
CA THR A 96 9.43 0.85 3.44
C THR A 96 8.82 -0.18 4.38
N GLY A 97 9.63 -1.07 4.99
CA GLY A 97 9.13 -2.09 5.89
C GLY A 97 10.10 -2.46 7.01
N VAL A 98 9.54 -2.95 8.12
CA VAL A 98 10.31 -3.40 9.29
C VAL A 98 9.62 -4.55 10.01
N ARG A 99 10.42 -5.52 10.50
CA ARG A 99 10.00 -6.54 11.47
C ARG A 99 11.11 -6.82 12.49
N GLY A 100 10.71 -7.18 13.69
CA GLY A 100 11.63 -7.62 14.73
C GLY A 100 12.17 -9.02 14.48
N THR A 101 13.26 -9.36 15.18
CA THR A 101 13.83 -10.71 15.27
C THR A 101 14.00 -11.13 16.73
N THR A 102 14.13 -12.42 16.99
CA THR A 102 14.27 -12.98 18.33
C THR A 102 15.47 -12.44 19.12
N ASN A 103 16.47 -11.89 18.45
CA ASN A 103 17.69 -11.41 19.09
C ASN A 103 17.75 -9.88 19.27
N GLY A 104 16.60 -9.20 19.26
CA GLY A 104 16.50 -7.74 19.43
C GLY A 104 16.98 -6.91 18.24
N LYS A 105 17.33 -7.56 17.12
CA LYS A 105 17.58 -6.89 15.85
C LYS A 105 16.28 -6.72 15.09
N VAL A 106 16.33 -5.94 14.01
CA VAL A 106 15.24 -5.81 13.06
C VAL A 106 15.69 -6.22 11.67
N ILE A 107 14.74 -6.63 10.86
CA ILE A 107 14.86 -6.65 9.41
C ILE A 107 14.23 -5.36 8.87
N LEU A 108 14.98 -4.63 8.04
CA LEU A 108 14.47 -3.52 7.23
C LEU A 108 14.43 -3.95 5.77
N THR A 109 13.38 -3.55 5.10
CA THR A 109 13.21 -3.68 3.65
C THR A 109 13.07 -2.30 3.02
N GLY A 110 13.37 -2.21 1.73
CA GLY A 110 13.22 -0.95 1.03
C GLY A 110 13.80 -0.98 -0.37
N SER A 111 14.10 0.21 -0.87
CA SER A 111 14.74 0.42 -2.15
C SER A 111 15.98 1.30 -2.03
N GLN A 112 16.92 1.06 -2.92
CA GLN A 112 18.19 1.77 -3.04
C GLN A 112 18.34 2.26 -4.47
N ALA A 113 18.78 3.52 -4.65
CA ALA A 113 19.07 4.05 -5.98
C ALA A 113 20.10 3.18 -6.70
N ASN A 114 19.90 2.92 -7.97
CA ASN A 114 20.74 2.00 -8.74
C ASN A 114 22.18 2.55 -8.96
N GLY A 115 22.38 3.86 -8.79
CA GLY A 115 23.70 4.51 -8.89
C GLY A 115 24.19 4.71 -10.32
N ASP A 116 23.38 4.41 -11.32
CA ASP A 116 23.67 4.58 -12.75
C ASP A 116 23.15 5.91 -13.32
N GLY A 117 22.66 6.80 -12.47
CA GLY A 117 22.06 8.08 -12.87
C GLY A 117 20.61 7.98 -13.34
N THR A 118 20.03 6.76 -13.38
CA THR A 118 18.61 6.55 -13.64
C THR A 118 17.80 6.75 -12.36
N GLN A 119 16.47 6.85 -12.52
CA GLN A 119 15.51 6.84 -11.39
C GLN A 119 15.23 5.40 -10.88
N ASN A 120 15.89 4.41 -11.46
CA ASN A 120 15.67 3.01 -11.15
C ASN A 120 16.25 2.65 -9.79
N THR A 121 15.53 1.79 -9.08
CA THR A 121 15.89 1.32 -7.74
C THR A 121 16.06 -0.20 -7.71
N LYS A 122 16.78 -0.68 -6.71
CA LYS A 122 16.89 -2.10 -6.39
C LYS A 122 16.42 -2.36 -4.97
N PRO A 123 15.70 -3.48 -4.74
CA PRO A 123 15.30 -3.85 -3.40
C PRO A 123 16.52 -4.16 -2.53
N PHE A 124 16.40 -3.93 -1.23
CA PHE A 124 17.41 -4.32 -0.26
C PHE A 124 16.80 -4.97 0.98
N LEU A 125 17.65 -5.72 1.70
CA LEU A 125 17.41 -6.28 3.02
C LEU A 125 18.53 -5.86 3.96
N TYR A 126 18.17 -5.43 5.15
CA TYR A 126 19.10 -5.11 6.22
C TYR A 126 18.73 -5.88 7.50
N GLN A 127 19.70 -6.44 8.20
CA GLN A 127 19.53 -6.99 9.54
C GLN A 127 20.49 -6.32 10.51
N GLY A 128 19.95 -5.74 11.55
CA GLY A 128 20.76 -5.07 12.57
C GLY A 128 19.95 -4.29 13.59
N PRO A 129 20.63 -3.52 14.46
CA PRO A 129 19.94 -2.61 15.36
C PRO A 129 19.29 -1.46 14.58
N LEU A 130 18.19 -0.91 15.10
CA LEU A 130 17.58 0.32 14.59
C LEU A 130 18.39 1.58 14.89
N THR A 131 19.37 1.48 15.76
CA THR A 131 20.23 2.60 16.16
C THR A 131 21.62 2.47 15.54
N GLY A 132 22.16 3.54 15.03
CA GLY A 132 23.55 3.59 14.61
C GLY A 132 23.76 4.04 13.18
N ALA A 133 25.02 4.33 12.87
CA ALA A 133 25.46 4.94 11.63
C ALA A 133 24.97 4.19 10.38
N ALA A 134 24.65 4.98 9.39
CA ALA A 134 24.34 4.55 8.05
C ALA A 134 25.33 3.50 7.54
N ARG A 135 24.92 2.23 7.51
CA ARG A 135 25.70 1.15 6.91
C ARG A 135 25.26 0.99 5.45
N ARG A 136 26.21 0.74 4.58
CA ARG A 136 25.88 0.37 3.21
C ARG A 136 25.16 -0.98 3.23
N VAL A 137 23.94 -1.01 2.73
CA VAL A 137 23.17 -2.23 2.55
C VAL A 137 23.37 -2.69 1.10
N PRO A 138 23.67 -3.97 0.85
CA PRO A 138 23.77 -4.45 -0.51
C PRO A 138 22.40 -4.45 -1.18
N ALA A 139 22.32 -3.87 -2.38
CA ALA A 139 21.15 -3.98 -3.23
C ALA A 139 21.04 -5.42 -3.76
N LEU A 140 19.81 -5.91 -3.90
CA LEU A 140 19.50 -7.20 -4.50
C LEU A 140 19.05 -7.01 -5.95
N THR A 141 19.34 -7.97 -6.80
CA THR A 141 18.85 -7.98 -8.17
C THR A 141 17.95 -9.20 -8.33
N PRO A 142 16.63 -9.01 -8.43
CA PRO A 142 15.71 -10.09 -8.75
C PRO A 142 16.08 -10.77 -10.07
N PRO A 143 15.96 -12.09 -10.19
CA PRO A 143 16.36 -12.83 -11.39
C PRO A 143 15.29 -12.82 -12.50
N PHE A 144 14.42 -11.83 -12.51
CA PHE A 144 13.37 -11.71 -13.51
C PHE A 144 13.96 -11.19 -14.84
N PRO A 145 13.68 -11.84 -15.97
CA PRO A 145 14.13 -11.37 -17.28
C PRO A 145 13.63 -9.94 -17.56
N GLY A 146 14.54 -9.06 -17.98
CA GLY A 146 14.20 -7.65 -18.24
C GLY A 146 13.98 -6.79 -16.98
N PHE A 147 14.35 -7.28 -15.79
CA PHE A 147 14.25 -6.50 -14.56
C PHE A 147 14.89 -5.10 -14.73
N GLU A 148 14.11 -4.07 -14.44
CA GLU A 148 14.52 -2.67 -14.55
C GLU A 148 14.61 -2.00 -13.16
N THR A 149 13.57 -2.08 -12.38
CA THR A 149 13.46 -1.44 -11.06
C THR A 149 12.62 -2.29 -10.10
N GLY A 150 12.86 -2.13 -8.80
CA GLY A 150 12.06 -2.83 -7.79
C GLY A 150 12.27 -2.30 -6.37
N THR A 151 11.31 -2.61 -5.53
CA THR A 151 11.26 -2.20 -4.12
C THR A 151 10.68 -3.34 -3.28
N PHE A 152 11.28 -3.65 -2.13
CA PHE A 152 10.59 -4.41 -1.09
C PHE A 152 9.81 -3.46 -0.17
N TYR A 153 8.62 -3.87 0.24
CA TYR A 153 7.77 -3.08 1.15
C TYR A 153 7.64 -3.69 2.55
N GLY A 154 7.42 -4.98 2.67
CA GLY A 154 7.20 -5.60 3.97
C GLY A 154 7.99 -6.88 4.18
N PRO A 155 8.73 -7.01 5.31
CA PRO A 155 9.36 -8.26 5.72
C PRO A 155 8.47 -9.06 6.68
N ASP A 156 8.69 -10.40 6.70
CA ASP A 156 8.31 -11.31 7.78
C ASP A 156 9.51 -12.18 8.16
N THR A 157 9.53 -12.70 9.37
CA THR A 157 10.67 -13.43 9.94
C THR A 157 10.22 -14.70 10.64
N SER A 158 11.14 -15.63 10.84
CA SER A 158 10.90 -16.84 11.64
C SER A 158 10.48 -16.56 13.09
N THR A 159 10.60 -15.32 13.57
CA THR A 159 10.08 -14.91 14.87
C THR A 159 8.56 -14.93 14.92
N TYR A 160 7.92 -14.49 13.82
CA TYR A 160 6.46 -14.41 13.68
C TYR A 160 5.88 -15.58 12.90
N ASN A 161 6.69 -16.25 12.08
CA ASN A 161 6.25 -17.35 11.26
C ASN A 161 7.33 -18.47 11.18
N PRO A 162 7.59 -19.18 12.31
CA PRO A 162 8.64 -20.17 12.37
C PRO A 162 8.39 -21.42 11.52
N ASP A 163 7.12 -21.71 11.20
CA ASP A 163 6.73 -22.93 10.49
C ASP A 163 7.01 -22.83 8.97
N THR A 164 6.98 -21.63 8.40
CA THR A 164 7.17 -21.41 6.95
C THR A 164 8.38 -20.57 6.60
N ILE A 165 9.01 -19.91 7.57
CA ILE A 165 10.26 -19.16 7.38
C ILE A 165 11.38 -19.84 8.18
N PRO A 166 12.31 -20.54 7.52
CA PRO A 166 13.43 -21.19 8.20
C PRO A 166 14.27 -20.20 9.03
N ALA A 167 14.86 -20.67 10.12
CA ALA A 167 15.73 -19.88 10.96
C ALA A 167 16.86 -19.24 10.14
N GLY A 168 17.10 -17.94 10.32
CA GLY A 168 18.11 -17.18 9.57
C GLY A 168 17.67 -16.71 8.17
N GLN A 169 16.44 -17.04 7.76
CA GLN A 169 15.83 -16.52 6.55
C GLN A 169 14.81 -15.41 6.85
N VAL A 170 14.47 -14.69 5.80
CA VAL A 170 13.45 -13.65 5.78
C VAL A 170 12.55 -13.86 4.56
N ARG A 171 11.27 -13.64 4.73
CA ARG A 171 10.35 -13.41 3.63
C ARG A 171 10.24 -11.90 3.43
N ALA A 172 10.31 -11.43 2.19
CA ALA A 172 10.07 -10.04 1.85
C ALA A 172 9.16 -9.97 0.63
N VAL A 173 8.24 -9.02 0.65
CA VAL A 173 7.32 -8.78 -0.47
C VAL A 173 7.52 -7.40 -1.05
N GLY A 174 7.16 -7.22 -2.31
CA GLY A 174 7.38 -5.96 -2.98
C GLY A 174 6.81 -5.91 -4.38
N SER A 175 7.32 -4.97 -5.16
CA SER A 175 7.02 -4.88 -6.58
C SER A 175 8.28 -4.69 -7.42
N TYR A 176 8.16 -5.03 -8.71
CA TYR A 176 9.21 -4.82 -9.69
C TYR A 176 8.60 -4.47 -11.06
N ARG A 177 9.42 -3.86 -11.90
CA ARG A 177 9.09 -3.58 -13.29
C ARG A 177 10.10 -4.24 -14.22
N ILE A 178 9.63 -4.68 -15.37
CA ILE A 178 10.46 -5.16 -16.47
C ILE A 178 10.37 -4.20 -17.65
N SER A 179 11.43 -4.12 -18.41
CA SER A 179 11.48 -3.27 -19.60
C SER A 179 10.56 -3.79 -20.70
N ASN A 180 9.92 -2.85 -21.41
CA ASN A 180 9.02 -3.13 -22.54
C ASN A 180 7.74 -3.91 -22.17
N ASP A 181 7.27 -3.79 -20.93
CA ASP A 181 5.99 -4.31 -20.50
C ASP A 181 4.93 -3.19 -20.42
N ASN A 182 3.67 -3.55 -20.66
CA ASN A 182 2.52 -2.66 -20.45
C ASN A 182 2.07 -2.64 -18.99
N VAL A 183 2.48 -3.63 -18.20
CA VAL A 183 2.27 -3.69 -16.75
C VAL A 183 3.31 -2.79 -16.09
N LEU A 184 2.85 -1.84 -15.27
CA LEU A 184 3.73 -0.88 -14.62
C LEU A 184 4.48 -1.50 -13.44
N ASN A 185 3.82 -2.37 -12.66
CA ASN A 185 4.47 -3.11 -11.59
C ASN A 185 3.89 -4.52 -11.46
N HIS A 186 4.77 -5.48 -11.31
CA HIS A 186 4.48 -6.85 -10.90
C HIS A 186 4.74 -7.01 -9.41
N GLY A 187 3.94 -7.81 -8.72
CA GLY A 187 4.21 -8.19 -7.35
C GLY A 187 5.32 -9.24 -7.27
N MET A 188 6.06 -9.25 -6.16
CA MET A 188 7.11 -10.25 -5.92
C MET A 188 7.16 -10.68 -4.45
N ILE A 189 7.57 -11.95 -4.27
CA ILE A 189 7.90 -12.53 -2.98
C ILE A 189 9.35 -13.03 -3.04
N TYR A 190 10.13 -12.72 -2.02
CA TYR A 190 11.45 -13.27 -1.77
C TYR A 190 11.41 -14.12 -0.50
N LEU A 191 12.01 -15.30 -0.53
CA LEU A 191 12.27 -16.12 0.66
C LEU A 191 13.72 -16.58 0.65
N GLY A 192 14.49 -16.21 1.64
CA GLY A 192 15.90 -16.58 1.72
C GLY A 192 16.71 -15.80 2.76
N PRO A 193 18.04 -15.96 2.74
CA PRO A 193 18.92 -15.24 3.64
C PRO A 193 18.86 -13.72 3.41
N VAL A 194 19.10 -12.95 4.47
CA VAL A 194 19.20 -11.47 4.38
C VAL A 194 20.27 -11.01 3.38
N SER A 195 21.29 -11.83 3.15
CA SER A 195 22.32 -11.56 2.15
C SER A 195 21.82 -11.57 0.69
N GLY A 196 20.62 -12.07 0.45
CA GLY A 196 20.04 -12.24 -0.89
C GLY A 196 20.61 -13.42 -1.69
N ARG A 197 21.62 -14.10 -1.17
CA ARG A 197 22.28 -15.21 -1.87
C ARG A 197 21.54 -16.52 -1.61
N GLY A 198 21.14 -17.22 -2.70
CA GLY A 198 20.48 -18.52 -2.62
C GLY A 198 19.02 -18.47 -2.14
N GLY A 199 18.39 -17.30 -2.16
CA GLY A 199 16.96 -17.16 -1.91
C GLY A 199 16.14 -17.47 -3.16
N SER A 200 14.86 -17.82 -2.95
CA SER A 200 13.86 -17.98 -4.01
C SER A 200 13.10 -16.69 -4.26
N TRP A 201 12.74 -16.46 -5.52
CA TRP A 201 11.94 -15.33 -5.96
C TRP A 201 10.70 -15.83 -6.69
N THR A 202 9.55 -15.35 -6.32
CA THR A 202 8.27 -15.73 -6.91
C THR A 202 7.56 -14.48 -7.39
N PRO A 203 7.26 -14.35 -8.71
CA PRO A 203 6.39 -13.31 -9.20
C PRO A 203 4.95 -13.61 -8.79
N ILE A 204 4.18 -12.58 -8.47
CA ILE A 204 2.76 -12.67 -8.17
C ILE A 204 2.02 -11.53 -8.86
N ASP A 205 0.97 -11.85 -9.62
CA ASP A 205 0.11 -10.85 -10.27
C ASP A 205 -1.35 -11.18 -10.04
N VAL A 206 -2.14 -10.16 -9.74
CA VAL A 206 -3.60 -10.32 -9.57
C VAL A 206 -4.20 -10.77 -10.91
N PRO A 207 -4.92 -11.91 -10.96
CA PRO A 207 -5.50 -12.40 -12.19
C PRO A 207 -6.70 -11.54 -12.62
N ALA A 208 -6.65 -11.02 -13.84
CA ALA A 208 -7.74 -10.21 -14.40
C ALA A 208 -9.04 -10.99 -14.60
N ASP A 209 -8.92 -12.29 -14.91
CA ASP A 209 -10.02 -13.18 -15.29
C ASP A 209 -10.70 -13.89 -14.13
N GLY A 210 -10.23 -13.67 -12.89
CA GLY A 210 -10.75 -14.32 -11.69
C GLY A 210 -10.22 -15.73 -11.46
N SER A 211 -9.21 -16.18 -12.20
CA SER A 211 -8.55 -17.45 -11.93
C SER A 211 -7.92 -17.44 -10.54
N ASN A 212 -8.08 -18.54 -9.79
CA ASN A 212 -7.58 -18.65 -8.40
C ASN A 212 -8.06 -17.56 -7.44
N THR A 213 -9.19 -16.89 -7.72
CA THR A 213 -9.78 -15.93 -6.78
C THR A 213 -10.88 -16.58 -5.94
N ALA A 214 -10.98 -16.16 -4.69
CA ALA A 214 -12.06 -16.60 -3.80
C ALA A 214 -13.43 -16.25 -4.40
N GLY A 215 -14.29 -17.26 -4.56
CA GLY A 215 -15.61 -17.09 -5.18
C GLY A 215 -15.59 -16.77 -6.68
N GLY A 216 -14.46 -16.90 -7.38
CA GLY A 216 -14.34 -16.61 -8.81
C GLY A 216 -14.50 -15.12 -9.14
N VAL A 217 -14.25 -14.23 -8.18
CA VAL A 217 -14.35 -12.77 -8.37
C VAL A 217 -13.30 -12.32 -9.37
N ARG A 218 -13.73 -11.62 -10.43
CA ARG A 218 -12.84 -11.08 -11.46
C ARG A 218 -12.33 -9.70 -11.07
N ALA A 219 -11.05 -9.44 -11.29
CA ALA A 219 -10.52 -8.08 -11.16
C ALA A 219 -11.07 -7.18 -12.28
N CYS A 220 -11.03 -7.67 -13.53
CA CYS A 220 -11.62 -6.99 -14.67
C CYS A 220 -13.07 -7.43 -14.92
N PRO A 221 -14.06 -6.50 -14.95
CA PRO A 221 -15.42 -6.82 -15.33
C PRO A 221 -15.50 -7.42 -16.76
N PRO A 222 -16.33 -8.45 -16.99
CA PRO A 222 -16.40 -9.13 -18.28
C PRO A 222 -16.98 -8.24 -19.41
N ASP A 223 -17.73 -7.23 -19.05
CA ASP A 223 -18.37 -6.24 -19.95
C ASP A 223 -17.48 -5.00 -20.24
N GLN A 224 -16.24 -5.00 -19.75
CA GLN A 224 -15.29 -3.90 -19.92
C GLN A 224 -14.10 -4.30 -20.82
N PRO A 225 -14.26 -4.24 -22.15
CA PRO A 225 -13.22 -4.61 -23.07
C PRO A 225 -11.99 -3.69 -22.91
N GLY A 226 -10.79 -4.30 -22.95
CA GLY A 226 -9.52 -3.59 -22.75
C GLY A 226 -9.14 -3.34 -21.28
N CYS A 227 -9.94 -3.78 -20.31
CA CYS A 227 -9.51 -3.81 -18.91
C CYS A 227 -8.35 -4.79 -18.72
N PHE A 228 -7.33 -4.35 -18.01
CA PHE A 228 -6.24 -5.21 -17.55
C PHE A 228 -5.71 -4.73 -16.21
N VAL A 229 -5.06 -5.63 -15.48
CA VAL A 229 -4.35 -5.27 -14.24
C VAL A 229 -3.05 -4.58 -14.63
N MET A 230 -2.94 -3.31 -14.27
CA MET A 230 -1.82 -2.44 -14.62
C MET A 230 -0.70 -2.52 -13.57
N ASP A 231 -1.07 -2.67 -12.32
CA ASP A 231 -0.16 -2.77 -11.19
C ASP A 231 -0.58 -3.90 -10.25
N THR A 232 0.39 -4.65 -9.74
CA THR A 232 0.27 -5.51 -8.56
C THR A 232 1.41 -5.16 -7.60
N ILE A 233 1.09 -4.64 -6.44
CA ILE A 233 2.07 -4.16 -5.46
C ILE A 233 1.82 -4.87 -4.12
N ALA A 234 2.72 -5.77 -3.73
CA ALA A 234 2.67 -6.46 -2.46
C ALA A 234 3.30 -5.60 -1.37
N HIS A 235 2.49 -5.13 -0.41
CA HIS A 235 2.94 -4.17 0.62
C HIS A 235 3.39 -4.81 1.92
N SER A 236 2.74 -5.87 2.36
CA SER A 236 3.08 -6.50 3.64
C SER A 236 2.79 -7.99 3.63
N THR A 237 3.48 -8.73 4.49
CA THR A 237 3.29 -10.17 4.65
C THR A 237 3.41 -10.57 6.11
N MET A 238 2.59 -11.52 6.53
CA MET A 238 2.66 -12.16 7.84
C MET A 238 1.87 -13.48 7.82
N GLY A 239 2.35 -14.51 8.52
CA GLY A 239 1.77 -15.84 8.37
C GLY A 239 1.90 -16.34 6.94
N ASP A 240 0.84 -16.89 6.38
CA ASP A 240 0.79 -17.35 4.98
C ASP A 240 0.21 -16.31 4.02
N LEU A 241 0.00 -15.09 4.49
CA LEU A 241 -0.66 -14.05 3.72
C LEU A 241 0.29 -12.96 3.22
N VAL A 242 0.00 -12.49 2.03
CA VAL A 242 0.51 -11.25 1.44
C VAL A 242 -0.67 -10.32 1.22
N VAL A 243 -0.54 -9.06 1.63
CA VAL A 243 -1.52 -8.01 1.34
C VAL A 243 -0.91 -6.93 0.48
N GLY A 244 -1.74 -6.30 -0.32
CA GLY A 244 -1.27 -5.24 -1.21
C GLY A 244 -2.39 -4.59 -2.01
N ASN A 245 -1.96 -3.90 -3.06
CA ASN A 245 -2.83 -3.17 -3.96
C ASN A 245 -2.67 -3.67 -5.39
N TYR A 246 -3.73 -3.51 -6.16
CA TYR A 246 -3.68 -3.64 -7.60
C TYR A 246 -4.46 -2.49 -8.24
N ASP A 247 -3.98 -2.03 -9.38
CA ASP A 247 -4.65 -1.01 -10.16
C ASP A 247 -5.12 -1.59 -11.48
N LEU A 248 -6.31 -1.14 -11.91
CA LEU A 248 -6.90 -1.53 -13.17
C LEU A 248 -6.80 -0.37 -14.16
N ASN A 249 -6.40 -0.66 -15.37
CA ASN A 249 -6.66 0.22 -16.49
C ASN A 249 -8.08 -0.09 -17.01
N LEU A 250 -8.97 0.86 -16.84
CA LEU A 250 -10.37 0.75 -17.28
C LEU A 250 -10.63 1.43 -18.62
N GLY A 251 -9.58 1.88 -19.31
CA GLY A 251 -9.72 2.64 -20.57
C GLY A 251 -10.18 4.10 -20.41
N ASN A 252 -10.89 4.40 -19.31
CA ASN A 252 -11.40 5.75 -18.97
C ASN A 252 -10.92 6.25 -17.62
N GLY A 253 -10.00 5.55 -16.99
CA GLY A 253 -9.43 5.90 -15.69
C GLY A 253 -8.69 4.72 -15.03
N VAL A 254 -8.10 5.00 -13.87
CA VAL A 254 -7.41 4.03 -13.03
C VAL A 254 -8.22 3.79 -11.77
N SER A 255 -8.34 2.55 -11.35
CA SER A 255 -9.01 2.16 -10.11
C SER A 255 -8.05 1.40 -9.21
N GLY A 256 -7.82 1.92 -8.00
CA GLY A 256 -7.02 1.28 -6.96
C GLY A 256 -7.85 0.35 -6.10
N ASN A 257 -7.43 -0.88 -5.95
CA ASN A 257 -8.10 -1.91 -5.15
C ASN A 257 -7.09 -2.67 -4.29
N ALA A 258 -7.59 -3.40 -3.31
CA ALA A 258 -6.75 -4.18 -2.41
C ALA A 258 -6.90 -5.69 -2.66
N PHE A 259 -5.84 -6.42 -2.32
CA PHE A 259 -5.86 -7.88 -2.34
C PHE A 259 -5.27 -8.49 -1.08
N ILE A 260 -5.67 -9.73 -0.84
CA ILE A 260 -4.99 -10.69 0.03
C ILE A 260 -4.62 -11.88 -0.85
N TYR A 261 -3.37 -12.31 -0.80
CA TYR A 261 -2.89 -13.52 -1.48
C TYR A 261 -2.41 -14.52 -0.43
N ASN A 262 -2.99 -15.72 -0.46
CA ASN A 262 -2.57 -16.84 0.38
C ASN A 262 -1.50 -17.65 -0.36
N MET A 263 -0.30 -17.69 0.18
CA MET A 263 0.86 -18.33 -0.44
C MET A 263 0.77 -19.86 -0.46
N THR A 264 0.09 -20.45 0.52
CA THR A 264 -0.08 -21.92 0.63
C THR A 264 -1.10 -22.43 -0.38
N THR A 265 -2.26 -21.78 -0.48
CA THR A 265 -3.33 -22.18 -1.40
C THR A 265 -3.22 -21.53 -2.78
N GLN A 266 -2.35 -20.54 -2.94
CA GLN A 266 -2.20 -19.69 -4.13
C GLN A 266 -3.51 -18.99 -4.54
N GLN A 267 -4.37 -18.70 -3.56
CA GLN A 267 -5.67 -18.09 -3.77
C GLN A 267 -5.63 -16.59 -3.49
N TRP A 268 -6.31 -15.83 -4.34
CA TRP A 268 -6.51 -14.39 -4.20
C TRP A 268 -7.86 -14.08 -3.57
N THR A 269 -7.90 -13.10 -2.68
CA THR A 269 -9.13 -12.48 -2.18
C THR A 269 -9.07 -11.00 -2.53
N LEU A 270 -9.97 -10.54 -3.39
CA LEU A 270 -10.04 -9.14 -3.83
C LEU A 270 -10.95 -8.36 -2.89
N LEU A 271 -10.45 -7.26 -2.34
CA LEU A 271 -11.15 -6.46 -1.32
C LEU A 271 -11.51 -5.07 -1.85
N GLN A 272 -12.81 -4.75 -1.79
CA GLN A 272 -13.38 -3.47 -2.18
C GLN A 272 -14.36 -3.01 -1.08
N LEU A 273 -13.92 -2.13 -0.19
CA LEU A 273 -14.77 -1.68 0.94
C LEU A 273 -15.90 -0.72 0.52
N GLY A 274 -15.80 -0.12 -0.62
CA GLY A 274 -16.78 0.84 -1.15
C GLY A 274 -17.84 0.25 -2.05
N GLY A 275 -17.78 -1.05 -2.34
CA GLY A 275 -18.78 -1.76 -3.18
C GLY A 275 -18.71 -1.41 -4.68
N SER A 276 -17.74 -0.60 -5.12
CA SER A 276 -17.49 -0.32 -6.54
C SER A 276 -16.00 -0.24 -6.84
N LEU A 277 -15.60 -0.57 -8.07
CA LEU A 277 -14.23 -0.44 -8.56
C LEU A 277 -13.68 1.00 -8.47
N ALA A 278 -14.55 2.01 -8.40
CA ALA A 278 -14.17 3.41 -8.28
C ALA A 278 -13.88 3.87 -6.85
N SER A 279 -14.06 3.01 -5.85
CA SER A 279 -14.00 3.43 -4.44
C SER A 279 -12.64 3.40 -3.80
N GLY A 280 -11.60 3.02 -4.51
CA GLY A 280 -10.21 2.97 -4.04
C GLY A 280 -10.06 2.37 -2.64
N THR A 281 -9.57 1.13 -2.54
CA THR A 281 -9.23 0.49 -1.26
C THR A 281 -7.79 0.04 -1.33
N THR A 282 -7.02 0.30 -0.28
CA THR A 282 -5.60 -0.05 -0.22
C THR A 282 -5.30 -0.83 1.06
N LEU A 283 -4.42 -1.83 0.98
CA LEU A 283 -3.91 -2.59 2.13
C LEU A 283 -2.39 -2.48 2.19
N TYR A 284 -1.88 -1.81 3.22
CA TYR A 284 -0.44 -1.63 3.43
C TYR A 284 0.10 -2.36 4.65
N GLY A 285 -0.77 -2.75 5.58
CA GLY A 285 -0.37 -3.41 6.80
C GLY A 285 -1.16 -4.68 7.09
N ILE A 286 -0.47 -5.68 7.63
CA ILE A 286 -1.06 -6.91 8.16
C ILE A 286 -0.37 -7.29 9.47
N TRP A 287 -1.17 -7.74 10.43
CA TRP A 287 -0.70 -8.29 11.69
C TRP A 287 -1.47 -9.56 12.04
N GLN A 288 -0.77 -10.66 12.37
CA GLN A 288 -1.37 -11.92 12.80
C GLN A 288 -1.69 -11.82 14.30
N ASP A 289 -2.97 -11.89 14.63
CA ASP A 289 -3.46 -11.80 15.99
C ASP A 289 -3.32 -13.16 16.70
N GLY A 290 -3.03 -13.16 18.01
CA GLY A 290 -2.86 -14.42 18.75
C GLY A 290 -1.51 -15.11 18.54
N GLY A 291 -0.63 -14.61 17.67
CA GLY A 291 0.71 -15.12 17.43
C GLY A 291 0.81 -16.16 16.30
N PRO A 292 1.98 -16.83 16.16
CA PRO A 292 2.23 -17.78 15.08
C PRO A 292 1.17 -18.88 14.98
N GLY A 293 0.71 -19.18 13.77
CA GLY A 293 -0.31 -20.20 13.51
C GLY A 293 -1.76 -19.80 13.80
N SER A 294 -2.01 -18.59 14.31
CA SER A 294 -3.37 -18.08 14.43
C SER A 294 -3.96 -17.80 13.05
N PRO A 295 -5.23 -18.19 12.78
CA PRO A 295 -5.88 -17.89 11.50
C PRO A 295 -6.43 -16.46 11.39
N THR A 296 -6.29 -15.65 12.44
CA THR A 296 -6.86 -14.31 12.52
C THR A 296 -5.82 -13.23 12.32
N TYR A 297 -6.21 -12.19 11.57
CA TYR A 297 -5.35 -11.08 11.21
C TYR A 297 -6.07 -9.75 11.38
N THR A 298 -5.31 -8.73 11.75
CA THR A 298 -5.70 -7.32 11.64
C THR A 298 -5.10 -6.73 10.38
N LEU A 299 -5.96 -6.20 9.51
CA LEU A 299 -5.61 -5.52 8.27
C LEU A 299 -5.66 -3.99 8.47
N ALA A 300 -4.70 -3.27 7.88
CA ALA A 300 -4.59 -1.83 7.95
C ALA A 300 -4.40 -1.21 6.56
N GLY A 301 -5.07 -0.10 6.29
CA GLY A 301 -4.96 0.58 5.00
C GLY A 301 -5.79 1.85 4.91
N GLY A 302 -6.20 2.18 3.69
CA GLY A 302 -7.07 3.32 3.39
C GLY A 302 -8.21 2.93 2.44
N SER A 303 -9.32 3.64 2.53
CA SER A 303 -10.43 3.49 1.60
C SER A 303 -11.15 4.80 1.37
N LEU A 304 -11.55 5.04 0.12
CA LEU A 304 -12.51 6.07 -0.22
C LEU A 304 -13.87 5.62 0.27
N ALA A 305 -14.34 6.21 1.37
CA ALA A 305 -15.56 5.78 2.01
C ALA A 305 -16.78 6.02 1.12
N HIS A 306 -17.61 4.98 0.94
CA HIS A 306 -18.89 5.09 0.27
C HIS A 306 -19.78 6.10 1.02
N GLY A 307 -20.28 7.14 0.34
CA GLY A 307 -21.24 8.10 0.87
C GLY A 307 -20.68 9.19 1.79
N SER A 308 -19.38 9.25 2.02
CA SER A 308 -18.77 10.35 2.75
C SER A 308 -18.28 11.43 1.79
N SER A 309 -18.86 12.61 1.89
CA SER A 309 -18.47 13.85 1.19
C SER A 309 -18.42 13.80 -0.36
N PRO A 310 -18.97 14.78 -1.08
CA PRO A 310 -18.86 14.92 -2.53
C PRO A 310 -17.40 15.07 -3.02
N HIS A 311 -16.42 15.09 -2.12
CA HIS A 311 -14.99 15.20 -2.43
C HIS A 311 -14.19 13.93 -2.20
N GLY A 312 -14.83 12.79 -1.83
CA GLY A 312 -14.17 11.48 -1.79
C GLY A 312 -12.92 11.42 -0.89
N ASN A 313 -13.01 11.82 0.38
CA ASN A 313 -11.86 11.76 1.28
C ASN A 313 -11.52 10.32 1.64
N MET A 314 -10.25 9.94 1.50
CA MET A 314 -9.73 8.66 1.95
C MET A 314 -9.74 8.60 3.48
N ARG A 315 -10.22 7.49 4.02
CA ARG A 315 -10.21 7.21 5.46
C ARG A 315 -9.32 5.99 5.73
N ALA A 316 -8.45 6.12 6.71
CA ALA A 316 -7.73 4.97 7.22
C ALA A 316 -8.70 3.96 7.86
N PHE A 317 -8.37 2.68 7.83
CA PHE A 317 -9.17 1.66 8.48
C PHE A 317 -8.34 0.56 9.13
N LEU A 318 -8.95 -0.09 10.14
CA LEU A 318 -8.58 -1.41 10.64
C LEU A 318 -9.74 -2.36 10.45
N MET A 319 -9.44 -3.62 10.15
CA MET A 319 -10.42 -4.67 9.93
C MET A 319 -9.84 -6.04 10.29
N ASN A 320 -10.62 -6.88 10.96
CA ASN A 320 -10.23 -8.26 11.20
C ASN A 320 -10.48 -9.12 9.94
N TYR A 321 -9.63 -10.10 9.75
CA TYR A 321 -9.78 -11.13 8.71
C TYR A 321 -9.47 -12.49 9.31
N ASN A 322 -10.27 -13.49 8.99
CA ASN A 322 -10.00 -14.88 9.37
C ASN A 322 -9.69 -15.69 8.12
N GLU A 323 -8.45 -16.15 8.02
CA GLU A 323 -7.93 -16.89 6.87
C GLU A 323 -8.64 -18.24 6.65
N GLN A 324 -8.97 -18.94 7.73
CA GLN A 324 -9.58 -20.28 7.66
C GLN A 324 -11.00 -20.25 7.11
N THR A 325 -11.73 -19.19 7.42
CA THR A 325 -13.15 -19.04 7.00
C THR A 325 -13.33 -18.08 5.82
N GLY A 326 -12.30 -17.29 5.48
CA GLY A 326 -12.38 -16.18 4.53
C GLY A 326 -13.22 -15.00 5.02
N ALA A 327 -13.63 -14.99 6.29
CA ALA A 327 -14.54 -13.99 6.82
C ALA A 327 -13.80 -12.68 7.16
N PHE A 328 -14.42 -11.56 6.77
CA PHE A 328 -14.04 -10.22 7.16
C PHE A 328 -14.88 -9.71 8.32
N GLY A 329 -14.22 -9.08 9.30
CA GLY A 329 -14.89 -8.29 10.32
C GLY A 329 -15.39 -6.95 9.76
N ARG A 330 -16.15 -6.22 10.58
CA ARG A 330 -16.60 -4.88 10.21
C ARG A 330 -15.42 -3.91 10.21
N PRO A 331 -15.14 -3.14 9.12
CA PRO A 331 -14.09 -2.15 9.12
C PRO A 331 -14.41 -1.01 10.08
N ARG A 332 -13.40 -0.55 10.82
CA ARG A 332 -13.44 0.67 11.62
C ARG A 332 -12.61 1.74 10.96
N PHE A 333 -13.24 2.87 10.64
CA PHE A 333 -12.62 3.97 9.92
C PHE A 333 -12.12 5.06 10.86
N TYR A 334 -11.02 5.71 10.44
CA TYR A 334 -10.33 6.75 11.19
C TYR A 334 -9.97 7.92 10.28
N ASN A 335 -10.00 9.12 10.83
CA ASN A 335 -9.44 10.31 10.20
C ASN A 335 -8.50 11.00 11.21
N TYR A 336 -7.40 11.54 10.73
CA TYR A 336 -6.41 12.23 11.55
C TYR A 336 -7.06 13.33 12.38
N GLY A 337 -6.72 13.39 13.66
CA GLY A 337 -7.32 14.34 14.61
C GLY A 337 -8.84 14.22 14.77
N ASN A 338 -9.44 13.09 14.33
CA ASN A 338 -10.89 12.88 14.24
C ASN A 338 -11.61 13.92 13.35
N THR A 339 -10.92 14.44 12.35
CA THR A 339 -11.41 15.44 11.39
C THR A 339 -11.83 14.75 10.09
N PRO A 340 -13.12 14.60 9.78
CA PRO A 340 -13.63 13.79 8.67
C PRO A 340 -13.20 14.28 7.29
N GLN A 341 -12.79 15.55 7.14
CA GLN A 341 -12.36 16.15 5.88
C GLN A 341 -10.91 15.83 5.52
N LEU A 342 -10.13 15.27 6.42
CA LEU A 342 -8.74 14.96 6.19
C LEU A 342 -8.60 13.57 5.56
N ASN A 343 -7.95 13.50 4.42
CA ASN A 343 -7.45 12.22 3.91
C ASN A 343 -6.51 11.61 4.95
N THR A 344 -6.69 10.33 5.22
CA THR A 344 -5.87 9.60 6.19
C THR A 344 -5.67 8.18 5.71
N HIS A 345 -4.44 7.69 5.86
CA HIS A 345 -4.02 6.36 5.44
C HIS A 345 -3.11 5.72 6.49
N PHE A 346 -3.23 4.41 6.69
CA PHE A 346 -2.29 3.61 7.50
C PHE A 346 -1.33 2.87 6.58
N ASP A 347 -0.02 3.12 6.72
CA ASP A 347 1.03 2.56 5.87
C ASP A 347 1.82 1.42 6.53
N GLY A 348 1.67 1.23 7.82
CA GLY A 348 2.31 0.15 8.56
C GLY A 348 1.62 -0.11 9.87
N ILE A 349 1.79 -1.33 10.41
CA ILE A 349 1.17 -1.78 11.66
C ILE A 349 2.16 -2.60 12.49
N THR A 350 2.13 -2.40 13.80
CA THR A 350 2.79 -3.26 14.78
C THR A 350 1.94 -3.38 16.04
N ALA A 351 1.77 -4.63 16.56
CA ALA A 351 1.12 -4.81 17.84
C ALA A 351 2.05 -4.34 18.97
N VAL A 352 1.43 -3.74 19.97
CA VAL A 352 2.06 -3.31 21.21
C VAL A 352 1.14 -3.68 22.38
N PRO A 353 1.61 -3.66 23.64
CA PRO A 353 0.71 -3.88 24.77
C PRO A 353 -0.53 -2.99 24.72
N GLY A 354 -1.71 -3.61 24.71
CA GLY A 354 -3.01 -2.93 24.71
C GLY A 354 -3.52 -2.44 23.35
N GLY A 355 -2.83 -2.72 22.23
CA GLY A 355 -3.34 -2.32 20.91
C GLY A 355 -2.32 -2.36 19.79
N PHE A 356 -2.45 -1.42 18.86
CA PHE A 356 -1.61 -1.28 17.69
C PHE A 356 -1.05 0.13 17.54
N ASN A 357 0.23 0.20 17.16
CA ASN A 357 0.82 1.41 16.61
C ASN A 357 0.84 1.33 15.08
N LEU A 358 0.47 2.43 14.43
CA LEU A 358 0.33 2.53 12.99
C LEU A 358 1.12 3.72 12.45
N ALA A 359 1.93 3.50 11.42
CA ALA A 359 2.48 4.58 10.63
C ALA A 359 1.35 5.23 9.83
N THR A 360 1.29 6.56 9.83
CA THR A 360 0.12 7.27 9.31
C THR A 360 0.53 8.48 8.47
N ILE A 361 -0.13 8.60 7.32
CA ILE A 361 -0.08 9.79 6.45
C ILE A 361 -1.46 10.44 6.43
N SER A 362 -1.51 11.76 6.49
CA SER A 362 -2.74 12.53 6.28
C SER A 362 -2.50 13.80 5.49
N SER A 363 -3.56 14.40 4.95
CA SER A 363 -3.46 15.69 4.26
C SER A 363 -3.11 16.88 5.18
N ALA A 364 -3.24 16.73 6.51
CA ALA A 364 -2.83 17.75 7.48
C ALA A 364 -1.46 17.47 8.09
N GLN A 365 -1.04 16.21 8.15
CA GLN A 365 0.20 15.79 8.77
C GLN A 365 0.82 14.66 7.94
N ALA A 366 1.86 15.00 7.20
CA ALA A 366 2.51 14.08 6.26
C ALA A 366 3.18 12.89 6.95
N SER A 367 3.51 13.01 8.25
CA SER A 367 4.06 11.92 9.04
C SER A 367 3.51 11.95 10.46
N SER A 368 2.94 10.84 10.89
CA SER A 368 2.44 10.66 12.25
C SER A 368 2.43 9.19 12.65
N MET A 369 2.23 8.93 13.94
CA MET A 369 1.86 7.62 14.48
C MET A 369 0.46 7.70 15.05
N ALA A 370 -0.35 6.67 14.84
CA ALA A 370 -1.58 6.46 15.56
C ALA A 370 -1.39 5.29 16.54
N PHE A 371 -1.84 5.46 17.80
CA PHE A 371 -2.07 4.34 18.70
C PHE A 371 -3.57 4.06 18.75
N ILE A 372 -3.94 2.82 18.51
CA ILE A 372 -5.34 2.36 18.57
C ILE A 372 -5.43 1.26 19.61
N PRO A 373 -6.12 1.48 20.74
CA PRO A 373 -6.38 0.44 21.70
C PRO A 373 -7.17 -0.69 21.06
N ALA A 374 -6.81 -1.93 21.38
CA ALA A 374 -7.51 -3.11 20.91
C ALA A 374 -7.70 -4.11 22.06
N THR A 375 -8.85 -4.76 22.11
CA THR A 375 -9.06 -5.86 23.06
C THR A 375 -8.20 -7.05 22.65
N PRO A 376 -7.53 -7.74 23.58
CA PRO A 376 -6.84 -8.97 23.26
C PRO A 376 -7.82 -10.04 22.76
N GLY A 377 -7.36 -10.90 21.86
CA GLY A 377 -8.13 -12.05 21.35
C GLY A 377 -8.07 -12.18 19.83
N ASP A 378 -8.71 -13.23 19.34
CA ASP A 378 -8.69 -13.59 17.92
C ASP A 378 -9.46 -12.62 17.01
N GLN A 379 -10.29 -11.75 17.57
CA GLN A 379 -10.99 -10.68 16.87
C GLN A 379 -10.96 -9.41 17.71
N PRO A 380 -9.87 -8.63 17.65
CA PRO A 380 -9.74 -7.42 18.41
C PRO A 380 -10.87 -6.41 18.11
N PHE A 381 -11.42 -5.83 19.18
CA PHE A 381 -12.28 -4.66 19.04
C PHE A 381 -11.41 -3.41 19.10
N PHE A 382 -11.41 -2.61 18.03
CA PHE A 382 -10.56 -1.44 17.90
C PHE A 382 -11.18 -0.22 18.60
N GLY A 383 -10.39 0.48 19.43
CA GLY A 383 -10.77 1.68 20.16
C GLY A 383 -10.65 2.97 19.33
N ARG A 384 -10.68 4.11 20.01
CA ARG A 384 -10.44 5.43 19.41
C ARG A 384 -8.94 5.66 19.24
N ALA A 385 -8.53 6.25 18.10
CA ALA A 385 -7.14 6.57 17.83
C ALA A 385 -6.65 7.75 18.71
N THR A 386 -5.42 7.61 19.23
CA THR A 386 -4.59 8.71 19.74
C THR A 386 -3.52 9.01 18.70
N TRP A 387 -3.35 10.29 18.35
CA TRP A 387 -2.48 10.71 17.25
C TRP A 387 -1.22 11.39 17.78
N TYR A 388 -0.08 11.02 17.23
CA TYR A 388 1.24 11.55 17.57
C TYR A 388 1.87 12.13 16.30
N PRO A 389 1.83 13.46 16.09
CA PRO A 389 2.47 14.11 14.94
C PRO A 389 3.99 13.97 15.03
N ILE A 390 4.62 13.79 13.87
CA ILE A 390 6.07 13.70 13.71
C ILE A 390 6.51 14.82 12.78
N ASP A 391 7.11 15.85 13.35
CA ASP A 391 7.55 17.04 12.61
C ASP A 391 8.99 16.87 12.12
N VAL A 392 9.15 16.14 11.02
CA VAL A 392 10.43 15.95 10.35
C VAL A 392 10.93 17.28 9.75
N ALA A 393 10.01 18.12 9.27
CA ALA A 393 10.35 19.39 8.62
C ALA A 393 11.05 20.38 9.58
N ALA A 394 10.75 20.33 10.87
CA ALA A 394 11.40 21.13 11.89
C ALA A 394 12.81 20.63 12.28
N THR A 395 13.27 19.52 11.72
CA THR A 395 14.55 18.92 12.06
C THR A 395 15.67 19.37 11.12
N ARG A 396 16.92 19.10 11.53
CA ARG A 396 18.11 19.32 10.68
C ARG A 396 18.11 18.49 9.38
N LEU A 397 17.26 17.48 9.27
CA LEU A 397 17.14 16.67 8.05
C LEU A 397 16.55 17.47 6.89
N CYS A 398 15.78 18.52 7.19
CA CYS A 398 15.08 19.37 6.23
C CYS A 398 15.52 20.85 6.26
N SER A 399 16.64 21.18 6.93
CA SER A 399 17.09 22.57 7.11
C SER A 399 18.03 23.04 6.00
N PRO A 400 18.03 24.34 5.62
CA PRO A 400 17.16 25.39 6.12
C PRO A 400 15.85 25.57 5.35
N ASP A 401 15.74 24.99 4.13
CA ASP A 401 14.69 25.33 3.17
C ASP A 401 13.46 24.42 3.26
N GLY A 402 13.45 23.49 4.22
CA GLY A 402 12.41 22.49 4.38
C GLY A 402 12.60 21.25 3.47
N CYS A 403 11.85 20.19 3.74
CA CYS A 403 11.74 19.04 2.86
C CYS A 403 10.64 19.24 1.82
N SER A 404 10.90 18.84 0.58
CA SER A 404 9.89 18.84 -0.49
C SER A 404 8.85 17.72 -0.32
N MET A 405 9.20 16.67 0.41
CA MET A 405 8.32 15.53 0.72
C MET A 405 8.71 14.91 2.06
N VAL A 406 7.69 14.48 2.80
CA VAL A 406 7.82 13.66 4.01
C VAL A 406 6.70 12.61 3.98
N THR A 407 6.98 11.37 4.40
CA THR A 407 5.98 10.30 4.55
C THR A 407 6.24 9.51 5.83
N ALA A 408 5.28 8.68 6.26
CA ALA A 408 5.47 7.65 7.28
C ALA A 408 5.20 6.29 6.63
N ASN A 409 6.23 5.49 6.37
CA ASN A 409 6.10 4.27 5.59
C ASN A 409 5.85 3.02 6.45
N THR A 410 6.45 2.98 7.66
CA THR A 410 6.39 1.77 8.49
C THR A 410 6.61 2.10 9.97
N VAL A 411 6.21 1.16 10.84
CA VAL A 411 6.34 1.31 12.29
C VAL A 411 6.78 0.01 12.96
N PHE A 412 7.66 0.13 13.94
CA PHE A 412 8.07 -0.95 14.82
C PHE A 412 8.06 -0.49 16.27
N GLN A 413 7.18 -1.09 17.07
CA GLN A 413 6.91 -0.62 18.44
C GLN A 413 6.49 0.86 18.39
N ASN A 414 7.19 1.74 19.11
CA ASN A 414 6.99 3.20 19.12
C ASN A 414 7.92 3.96 18.16
N ARG A 415 8.46 3.31 17.15
CA ARG A 415 9.42 3.89 16.21
C ARG A 415 8.84 3.91 14.80
N VAL A 416 8.72 5.09 14.23
CA VAL A 416 8.24 5.32 12.86
C VAL A 416 9.40 5.60 11.94
N MET A 417 9.41 4.97 10.80
CA MET A 417 10.34 5.23 9.71
C MET A 417 9.57 5.70 8.48
N GLY A 418 10.13 6.69 7.81
CA GLY A 418 9.54 7.23 6.59
C GLY A 418 10.56 7.92 5.72
N LEU A 419 10.10 8.33 4.57
CA LEU A 419 10.86 9.07 3.59
C LEU A 419 10.87 10.56 3.95
N TYR A 420 12.01 11.21 3.72
CA TYR A 420 12.09 12.65 3.52
C TYR A 420 12.88 12.92 2.23
N VAL A 421 12.55 14.00 1.55
CA VAL A 421 13.31 14.47 0.37
C VAL A 421 13.80 15.87 0.62
N TYR A 422 15.12 16.03 0.66
CA TYR A 422 15.81 17.29 0.81
C TYR A 422 16.77 17.49 -0.36
N ASP A 423 16.71 18.66 -1.01
CA ASP A 423 17.53 18.98 -2.20
C ASP A 423 17.49 17.86 -3.27
N SER A 424 16.26 17.42 -3.59
CA SER A 424 16.00 16.33 -4.55
C SER A 424 16.63 14.98 -4.18
N THR A 425 17.20 14.85 -2.99
CA THR A 425 17.81 13.61 -2.52
C THR A 425 16.92 12.96 -1.47
N PRO A 426 16.45 11.72 -1.71
CA PRO A 426 15.67 10.99 -0.73
C PRO A 426 16.53 10.47 0.42
N GLY A 427 15.94 10.36 1.60
CA GLY A 427 16.54 9.73 2.75
C GLY A 427 15.48 9.12 3.65
N THR A 428 15.89 8.29 4.58
CA THR A 428 14.99 7.70 5.58
C THR A 428 15.24 8.32 6.94
N TYR A 429 14.17 8.79 7.58
CA TYR A 429 14.21 9.17 8.99
C TYR A 429 13.74 8.03 9.89
N LEU A 430 14.18 8.05 11.14
CA LEU A 430 13.69 7.26 12.26
C LEU A 430 13.22 8.24 13.35
N ALA A 431 11.95 8.20 13.69
CA ALA A 431 11.38 8.94 14.80
C ALA A 431 11.01 7.98 15.94
N THR A 432 11.42 8.31 17.16
CA THR A 432 10.95 7.62 18.37
C THR A 432 9.81 8.43 18.96
N VAL A 433 8.64 7.85 19.08
CA VAL A 433 7.44 8.48 19.64
C VAL A 433 7.35 8.13 21.12
N GLN A 434 7.17 9.14 21.95
CA GLN A 434 6.93 8.92 23.39
C GLN A 434 5.43 8.64 23.57
N THR A 435 5.09 7.41 23.87
CA THR A 435 3.75 7.01 24.30
C THR A 435 3.66 7.08 25.81
N PRO A 436 2.51 7.44 26.40
CA PRO A 436 2.30 7.50 27.85
C PRO A 436 2.64 6.20 28.56
#